data_c40684d3ec9a1e54f7d81d852751cafc
#
_entry.id   c40684d3ec9a1e54f7d81d852751cafc
#
_cell.length_a   1.000
_cell.length_b   1.000
_cell.length_c   1.000
_cell.angle_alpha   90.00
_cell.angle_beta   90.00
_cell.angle_gamma   90.00
#
_symmetry.space_group_name_H-M   'P 1'
#
loop_
_entity.id
_entity.type
_entity.pdbx_description
1 polymer ?
#
loop_
_entity_poly.entity_id
_entity_poly.type
_entity_poly.pdbx_seq_one_letter_code
_entity_poly.pdbx_strand_id
1 'polypeptide(L)'
;MSNRIEEAKKILLGNRKKGYTLPTNNKLYPAQWNWDSAFIALGYSYFNIDYALEEIETLLEGQWDDGMVPHILFHDKDTSYFPNHTTWKCGKNIPSSGITQPPVLAIVLKKIIENNKFNDDQDSRILKILKKIKKYHEWFIKFRDPNKTGLVSILHPWESGYDN
;
A
#
# COMPACT_ATOMS: atom_id res chain seq x y z
N MET A 1 -15.26 20.29 15.44
CA MET A 1 -14.78 19.43 14.31
C MET A 1 -13.33 19.74 13.90
N SER A 2 -12.84 20.99 13.99
CA SER A 2 -11.47 21.36 13.60
C SER A 2 -10.35 20.62 14.34
N ASN A 3 -10.51 20.32 15.62
CA ASN A 3 -9.47 19.69 16.44
C ASN A 3 -9.12 18.25 15.99
N ARG A 4 -10.11 17.43 15.66
CA ARG A 4 -9.89 16.02 15.24
C ARG A 4 -9.16 15.88 13.90
N ILE A 5 -9.42 16.79 12.96
CA ILE A 5 -8.73 16.81 11.66
C ILE A 5 -7.25 17.15 11.86
N GLU A 6 -6.93 18.13 12.67
CA GLU A 6 -5.55 18.50 12.95
C GLU A 6 -4.81 17.41 13.74
N GLU A 7 -5.49 16.72 14.64
CA GLU A 7 -4.94 15.56 15.35
C GLU A 7 -4.63 14.41 14.37
N ALA A 8 -5.54 14.09 13.46
CA ALA A 8 -5.32 13.09 12.42
C ALA A 8 -4.13 13.43 11.51
N LYS A 9 -4.01 14.68 11.07
CA LYS A 9 -2.84 15.15 10.30
C LYS A 9 -1.54 14.97 11.09
N LYS A 10 -1.53 15.34 12.38
CA LYS A 10 -0.34 15.15 13.23
C LYS A 10 0.08 13.70 13.35
N ILE A 11 -0.87 12.77 13.46
CA ILE A 11 -0.59 11.33 13.49
C ILE A 11 0.04 10.89 12.17
N LEU A 12 -0.57 11.21 11.04
CA LEU A 12 -0.04 10.85 9.72
C LEU A 12 1.39 11.38 9.52
N LEU A 13 1.59 12.67 9.80
CA LEU A 13 2.90 13.32 9.66
C LEU A 13 3.93 12.78 10.68
N GLY A 14 3.52 12.45 11.89
CA GLY A 14 4.38 11.87 12.93
C GLY A 14 4.86 10.45 12.60
N ASN A 15 4.07 9.69 11.84
CA ASN A 15 4.39 8.33 11.42
C ASN A 15 5.14 8.28 10.07
N ARG A 16 5.23 9.43 9.36
CA ARG A 16 5.84 9.49 8.04
C ARG A 16 7.34 9.26 8.09
N LYS A 17 7.80 8.44 7.16
CA LYS A 17 9.20 8.20 6.82
C LYS A 17 9.50 8.78 5.43
N LYS A 18 10.68 8.52 4.90
CA LYS A 18 11.03 8.94 3.54
C LYS A 18 10.24 8.10 2.53
N GLY A 19 9.19 8.69 1.97
CA GLY A 19 8.36 8.11 0.92
C GLY A 19 7.20 7.22 1.39
N TYR A 20 7.16 6.79 2.64
CA TYR A 20 6.10 5.93 3.18
C TYR A 20 5.73 6.30 4.62
N THR A 21 4.67 5.70 5.14
CA THR A 21 4.17 5.98 6.48
C THR A 21 3.95 4.69 7.25
N LEU A 22 4.39 4.66 8.51
CA LEU A 22 4.12 3.53 9.40
C LEU A 22 2.65 3.54 9.83
N PRO A 23 1.97 2.38 9.93
CA PRO A 23 0.61 2.31 10.46
C PRO A 23 0.49 2.84 11.89
N THR A 24 1.54 2.67 12.70
CA THR A 24 1.61 3.18 14.08
C THR A 24 2.99 3.73 14.40
N ASN A 25 3.08 4.59 15.44
CA ASN A 25 4.34 5.16 15.92
C ASN A 25 4.99 4.37 17.07
N ASN A 26 4.40 3.29 17.53
CA ASN A 26 4.79 2.53 18.72
C ASN A 26 5.67 1.29 18.43
N LYS A 27 6.25 1.22 17.25
CA LYS A 27 7.07 0.10 16.75
C LYS A 27 6.32 -1.23 16.59
N LEU A 28 5.00 -1.25 16.78
CA LEU A 28 4.21 -2.47 16.59
C LEU A 28 4.20 -2.91 15.13
N TYR A 29 4.14 -1.94 14.21
CA TYR A 29 4.16 -2.16 12.76
C TYR A 29 5.27 -1.32 12.12
N PRO A 30 6.55 -1.76 12.17
CA PRO A 30 7.72 -0.97 11.79
C PRO A 30 8.06 -1.01 10.29
N ALA A 31 7.07 -1.20 9.42
CA ALA A 31 7.24 -1.35 7.98
C ALA A 31 6.08 -0.67 7.23
N GLN A 32 6.07 -0.74 5.90
CA GLN A 32 4.97 -0.28 5.07
C GLN A 32 4.02 -1.43 4.78
N TRP A 33 2.74 -1.30 5.14
CA TRP A 33 1.68 -2.26 4.85
C TRP A 33 0.86 -1.84 3.64
N ASN A 34 0.42 -2.80 2.83
CA ASN A 34 -0.23 -2.58 1.54
C ASN A 34 -1.55 -1.79 1.69
N TRP A 35 -2.56 -2.35 2.34
CA TRP A 35 -3.86 -1.69 2.40
C TRP A 35 -3.86 -0.47 3.33
N ASP A 36 -2.99 -0.48 4.36
CA ASP A 36 -2.77 0.68 5.22
C ASP A 36 -2.27 1.87 4.41
N SER A 37 -1.26 1.68 3.54
CA SER A 37 -0.76 2.72 2.64
C SER A 37 -1.84 3.29 1.74
N ALA A 38 -2.79 2.47 1.28
CA ALA A 38 -3.90 2.98 0.50
C ALA A 38 -4.77 3.95 1.31
N PHE A 39 -5.17 3.58 2.52
CA PHE A 39 -5.98 4.46 3.38
C PHE A 39 -5.19 5.67 3.88
N ILE A 40 -3.90 5.52 4.18
CA ILE A 40 -2.98 6.62 4.52
C ILE A 40 -2.90 7.62 3.36
N ALA A 41 -2.75 7.15 2.12
CA ALA A 41 -2.74 8.00 0.93
C ALA A 41 -4.06 8.76 0.78
N LEU A 42 -5.21 8.12 1.01
CA LEU A 42 -6.49 8.80 1.04
C LEU A 42 -6.52 9.90 2.10
N GLY A 43 -5.99 9.63 3.30
CA GLY A 43 -5.87 10.63 4.36
C GLY A 43 -5.01 11.83 3.94
N TYR A 44 -3.84 11.59 3.34
CA TYR A 44 -2.97 12.65 2.81
C TYR A 44 -3.64 13.48 1.72
N SER A 45 -4.44 12.88 0.84
CA SER A 45 -5.06 13.57 -0.29
C SER A 45 -5.95 14.75 0.11
N TYR A 46 -6.40 14.80 1.36
CA TYR A 46 -7.19 15.92 1.88
C TYR A 46 -6.36 17.16 2.26
N PHE A 47 -5.02 17.04 2.33
CA PHE A 47 -4.18 18.19 2.70
C PHE A 47 -2.82 18.25 2.00
N ASN A 48 -2.34 17.16 1.42
CA ASN A 48 -1.09 17.11 0.65
C ASN A 48 -1.13 15.97 -0.38
N ILE A 49 -1.45 16.32 -1.61
CA ILE A 49 -1.61 15.34 -2.70
C ILE A 49 -0.29 14.65 -3.08
N ASP A 50 0.85 15.36 -2.98
CA ASP A 50 2.14 14.77 -3.31
C ASP A 50 2.53 13.69 -2.31
N TYR A 51 2.19 13.85 -1.04
CA TYR A 51 2.37 12.79 -0.04
C TYR A 51 1.46 11.59 -0.31
N ALA A 52 0.23 11.84 -0.79
CA ALA A 52 -0.68 10.75 -1.16
C ALA A 52 -0.13 9.92 -2.33
N LEU A 53 0.36 10.59 -3.37
CA LEU A 53 0.94 9.92 -4.53
C LEU A 53 2.24 9.20 -4.18
N GLU A 54 3.13 9.84 -3.41
CA GLU A 54 4.40 9.26 -2.97
C GLU A 54 4.20 7.99 -2.13
N GLU A 55 3.21 7.97 -1.22
CA GLU A 55 2.86 6.79 -0.42
C GLU A 55 2.50 5.59 -1.30
N ILE A 56 1.69 5.81 -2.34
CA ILE A 56 1.28 4.75 -3.29
C ILE A 56 2.46 4.36 -4.19
N GLU A 57 3.24 5.30 -4.68
CA GLU A 57 4.40 5.05 -5.54
C GLU A 57 5.42 4.18 -4.84
N THR A 58 5.77 4.53 -3.60
CA THR A 58 6.73 3.78 -2.78
C THR A 58 6.25 2.36 -2.49
N LEU A 59 4.95 2.17 -2.19
CA LEU A 59 4.37 0.84 -2.07
C LEU A 59 4.52 0.05 -3.38
N LEU A 60 4.22 0.68 -4.52
CA LEU A 60 4.27 0.04 -5.83
C LEU A 60 5.71 -0.20 -6.35
N GLU A 61 6.74 0.41 -5.74
CA GLU A 61 8.15 0.04 -6.01
C GLU A 61 8.45 -1.39 -5.59
N GLY A 62 7.74 -1.90 -4.56
CA GLY A 62 7.82 -3.28 -4.11
C GLY A 62 7.00 -4.28 -4.93
N GLN A 63 6.27 -3.85 -5.97
CA GLN A 63 5.50 -4.75 -6.82
C GLN A 63 6.39 -5.76 -7.52
N TRP A 64 6.02 -7.04 -7.45
CA TRP A 64 6.76 -8.12 -8.09
C TRP A 64 6.60 -8.12 -9.61
N ASP A 65 7.52 -8.81 -10.30
CA ASP A 65 7.53 -8.88 -11.76
C ASP A 65 6.25 -9.51 -12.34
N ASP A 66 5.58 -10.39 -11.61
CA ASP A 66 4.31 -11.00 -11.99
C ASP A 66 3.08 -10.12 -11.74
N GLY A 67 3.25 -9.04 -10.97
CA GLY A 67 2.20 -8.06 -10.66
C GLY A 67 1.72 -8.05 -9.22
N MET A 68 2.11 -9.01 -8.38
CA MET A 68 1.72 -9.00 -6.96
C MET A 68 2.26 -7.76 -6.24
N VAL A 69 1.42 -7.13 -5.44
CA VAL A 69 1.85 -6.14 -4.45
C VAL A 69 1.92 -6.84 -3.10
N PRO A 70 3.10 -6.91 -2.46
CA PRO A 70 3.26 -7.58 -1.19
C PRO A 70 2.42 -6.97 -0.08
N HIS A 71 2.07 -7.79 0.90
CA HIS A 71 1.43 -7.40 2.16
C HIS A 71 2.30 -6.40 2.96
N ILE A 72 3.63 -6.64 3.06
CA ILE A 72 4.59 -5.79 3.79
C ILE A 72 5.83 -5.52 2.93
N LEU A 73 6.32 -4.28 2.97
CA LEU A 73 7.64 -3.86 2.49
C LEU A 73 8.52 -3.45 3.67
N PHE A 74 9.71 -4.02 3.76
CA PHE A 74 10.69 -3.80 4.84
C PHE A 74 11.77 -2.82 4.40
N HIS A 75 11.45 -1.52 4.29
CA HIS A 75 12.38 -0.49 3.82
C HIS A 75 13.64 -0.37 4.70
N ASP A 76 13.46 -0.32 6.03
CA ASP A 76 14.54 -0.13 6.99
C ASP A 76 15.18 -1.43 7.47
N LYS A 77 14.72 -2.59 6.96
CA LYS A 77 15.16 -3.92 7.39
C LYS A 77 15.06 -4.13 8.91
N ASP A 78 14.11 -3.48 9.57
CA ASP A 78 13.81 -3.65 10.98
C ASP A 78 13.44 -5.11 11.26
N THR A 79 14.00 -5.68 12.32
CA THR A 79 13.78 -7.07 12.73
C THR A 79 12.92 -7.21 13.98
N SER A 80 12.40 -6.11 14.52
CA SER A 80 11.55 -6.10 15.71
C SER A 80 10.19 -6.73 15.51
N TYR A 81 9.70 -6.78 14.25
CA TYR A 81 8.46 -7.44 13.86
C TYR A 81 8.72 -8.87 13.41
N PHE A 82 7.86 -9.80 13.81
CA PHE A 82 7.92 -11.18 13.35
C PHE A 82 6.59 -11.59 12.69
N PRO A 83 6.63 -12.22 11.51
CA PRO A 83 7.79 -12.55 10.66
C PRO A 83 8.34 -11.33 9.91
N ASN A 84 9.67 -11.14 9.95
CA ASN A 84 10.36 -10.05 9.28
C ASN A 84 11.02 -10.48 7.95
N HIS A 85 11.80 -9.59 7.33
CA HIS A 85 12.45 -9.82 6.05
C HIS A 85 13.40 -11.03 6.03
N THR A 86 14.01 -11.39 7.18
CA THR A 86 14.90 -12.56 7.27
C THR A 86 14.12 -13.87 7.29
N THR A 87 12.87 -13.84 7.72
CA THR A 87 11.95 -14.98 7.70
C THR A 87 11.35 -15.16 6.31
N TRP A 88 10.83 -14.10 5.73
CA TRP A 88 10.19 -14.14 4.42
C TRP A 88 11.16 -14.42 3.28
N LYS A 89 12.33 -13.78 3.30
CA LYS A 89 13.37 -13.89 2.26
C LYS A 89 12.84 -13.64 0.84
N CYS A 90 11.87 -12.76 0.72
CA CYS A 90 11.18 -12.39 -0.51
C CYS A 90 11.48 -10.94 -0.88
N GLY A 91 11.05 -10.56 -2.11
CA GLY A 91 11.29 -9.23 -2.66
C GLY A 91 12.64 -9.13 -3.39
N LYS A 92 12.63 -8.48 -4.54
CA LYS A 92 13.81 -8.34 -5.41
C LYS A 92 14.58 -7.06 -5.11
N ASN A 93 13.88 -5.91 -5.14
CA ASN A 93 14.48 -4.60 -4.92
C ASN A 93 14.32 -4.15 -3.47
N ILE A 94 13.14 -4.37 -2.91
CA ILE A 94 12.80 -4.09 -1.52
C ILE A 94 12.43 -5.42 -0.88
N PRO A 95 13.03 -5.78 0.27
CA PRO A 95 12.62 -6.97 1.02
C PRO A 95 11.13 -6.90 1.35
N SER A 96 10.41 -8.01 1.16
CA SER A 96 8.96 -8.04 1.32
C SER A 96 8.46 -9.35 1.92
N SER A 97 7.18 -9.38 2.30
CA SER A 97 6.45 -10.64 2.53
C SER A 97 6.17 -11.36 1.22
N GLY A 98 5.90 -12.67 1.29
CA GLY A 98 5.54 -13.51 0.13
C GLY A 98 4.03 -13.66 -0.11
N ILE A 99 3.21 -12.85 0.56
CA ILE A 99 1.75 -12.81 0.45
C ILE A 99 1.26 -11.39 0.14
N THR A 100 -0.01 -11.25 -0.20
CA THR A 100 -0.63 -9.96 -0.51
C THR A 100 -1.66 -9.54 0.56
N GLN A 101 -2.40 -8.47 0.31
CA GLN A 101 -3.53 -7.98 1.12
C GLN A 101 -4.72 -7.58 0.22
N PRO A 102 -5.88 -7.18 0.79
CA PRO A 102 -7.03 -6.75 -0.02
C PRO A 102 -6.66 -5.63 -1.00
N PRO A 103 -7.01 -5.75 -2.30
CA PRO A 103 -6.56 -4.82 -3.35
C PRO A 103 -7.39 -3.53 -3.38
N VAL A 104 -7.37 -2.76 -2.28
CA VAL A 104 -8.17 -1.52 -2.13
C VAL A 104 -7.57 -0.31 -2.84
N LEU A 105 -6.35 -0.39 -3.36
CA LEU A 105 -5.64 0.71 -4.02
C LEU A 105 -6.46 1.34 -5.16
N ALA A 106 -7.16 0.54 -5.96
CA ALA A 106 -7.96 1.07 -7.08
C ALA A 106 -9.13 1.94 -6.60
N ILE A 107 -9.83 1.51 -5.56
CA ILE A 107 -10.95 2.27 -4.98
C ILE A 107 -10.44 3.55 -4.33
N VAL A 108 -9.33 3.47 -3.61
CA VAL A 108 -8.70 4.64 -2.98
C VAL A 108 -8.21 5.63 -4.02
N LEU A 109 -7.47 5.19 -5.04
CA LEU A 109 -7.00 6.08 -6.10
C LEU A 109 -8.17 6.76 -6.84
N LYS A 110 -9.24 6.02 -7.13
CA LYS A 110 -10.47 6.60 -7.68
C LYS A 110 -11.00 7.73 -6.80
N LYS A 111 -11.07 7.52 -5.48
CA LYS A 111 -11.52 8.56 -4.53
C LYS A 111 -10.59 9.77 -4.50
N ILE A 112 -9.29 9.56 -4.57
CA ILE A 112 -8.30 10.63 -4.64
C ILE A 112 -8.53 11.46 -5.92
N ILE A 113 -8.73 10.80 -7.07
CA ILE A 113 -8.97 11.46 -8.37
C ILE A 113 -10.29 12.24 -8.35
N GLU A 114 -11.36 11.68 -7.82
CA GLU A 114 -12.68 12.34 -7.76
C GLU A 114 -12.68 13.61 -6.89
N ASN A 115 -11.84 13.65 -5.86
CA ASN A 115 -11.85 14.70 -4.84
C ASN A 115 -10.79 15.80 -5.04
N ASN A 116 -9.89 15.67 -6.01
CA ASN A 116 -8.77 16.57 -6.19
C ASN A 116 -8.65 17.06 -7.65
N LYS A 117 -7.90 18.15 -7.82
CA LYS A 117 -7.40 18.62 -9.13
C LYS A 117 -5.89 18.39 -9.15
N PHE A 118 -5.37 18.06 -10.32
CA PHE A 118 -3.98 17.70 -10.50
C PHE A 118 -3.31 18.63 -11.52
N ASN A 119 -2.00 18.81 -11.38
CA ASN A 119 -1.15 19.38 -12.40
C ASN A 119 -0.62 18.28 -13.33
N ASP A 120 0.05 18.67 -14.42
CA ASP A 120 0.55 17.75 -15.46
C ASP A 120 1.52 16.69 -14.90
N ASP A 121 2.36 17.06 -13.93
CA ASP A 121 3.27 16.11 -13.27
C ASP A 121 2.49 15.06 -12.47
N GLN A 122 1.55 15.50 -11.64
CA GLN A 122 0.69 14.62 -10.84
C GLN A 122 -0.16 13.71 -11.73
N ASP A 123 -0.70 14.20 -12.84
CA ASP A 123 -1.42 13.39 -13.83
C ASP A 123 -0.52 12.29 -14.42
N SER A 124 0.72 12.64 -14.77
CA SER A 124 1.72 11.67 -15.24
C SER A 124 2.02 10.58 -14.21
N ARG A 125 2.15 10.94 -12.94
CA ARG A 125 2.34 10.00 -11.82
C ARG A 125 1.13 9.07 -11.66
N ILE A 126 -0.09 9.63 -11.67
CA ILE A 126 -1.34 8.86 -11.60
C ILE A 126 -1.42 7.83 -12.72
N LEU A 127 -1.07 8.19 -13.95
CA LEU A 127 -1.07 7.25 -15.07
C LEU A 127 -0.09 6.08 -14.87
N LYS A 128 1.09 6.32 -14.26
CA LYS A 128 2.04 5.26 -13.91
C LYS A 128 1.49 4.35 -12.81
N ILE A 129 0.89 4.94 -11.78
CA ILE A 129 0.22 4.22 -10.69
C ILE A 129 -0.88 3.32 -11.23
N LEU A 130 -1.75 3.85 -12.10
CA LEU A 130 -2.86 3.09 -12.71
C LEU A 130 -2.37 1.86 -13.48
N LYS A 131 -1.26 1.96 -14.23
CA LYS A 131 -0.67 0.82 -14.94
C LYS A 131 -0.23 -0.28 -13.98
N LYS A 132 0.37 0.08 -12.85
CA LYS A 132 0.81 -0.88 -11.82
C LYS A 132 -0.39 -1.50 -11.07
N ILE A 133 -1.40 -0.71 -10.73
CA ILE A 133 -2.64 -1.20 -10.10
C ILE A 133 -3.35 -2.18 -11.06
N LYS A 134 -3.46 -1.86 -12.35
CA LYS A 134 -4.02 -2.77 -13.36
C LYS A 134 -3.30 -4.12 -13.34
N LYS A 135 -1.97 -4.12 -13.36
CA LYS A 135 -1.14 -5.33 -13.29
C LYS A 135 -1.39 -6.12 -12.00
N TYR A 136 -1.60 -5.45 -10.87
CA TYR A 136 -1.94 -6.07 -9.60
C TYR A 136 -3.30 -6.79 -9.64
N HIS A 137 -4.33 -6.17 -10.23
CA HIS A 137 -5.64 -6.82 -10.40
C HIS A 137 -5.57 -7.99 -11.39
N GLU A 138 -4.80 -7.87 -12.48
CA GLU A 138 -4.56 -8.97 -13.42
C GLU A 138 -3.88 -10.16 -12.73
N TRP A 139 -2.96 -9.90 -11.77
CA TRP A 139 -2.34 -10.93 -10.96
C TRP A 139 -3.39 -11.72 -10.14
N PHE A 140 -4.37 -11.05 -9.50
CA PHE A 140 -5.45 -11.74 -8.78
C PHE A 140 -6.24 -12.66 -9.71
N ILE A 141 -6.66 -12.16 -10.87
CA ILE A 141 -7.42 -12.97 -11.84
C ILE A 141 -6.61 -14.19 -12.28
N LYS A 142 -5.31 -14.01 -12.51
CA LYS A 142 -4.45 -15.08 -13.01
C LYS A 142 -4.10 -16.12 -11.95
N PHE A 143 -3.76 -15.69 -10.74
CA PHE A 143 -3.16 -16.57 -9.74
C PHE A 143 -4.10 -16.92 -8.58
N ARG A 144 -5.17 -16.17 -8.39
CA ARG A 144 -6.15 -16.37 -7.31
C ARG A 144 -7.53 -16.83 -7.80
N ASP A 145 -7.76 -16.79 -9.11
CA ASP A 145 -8.93 -17.40 -9.77
C ASP A 145 -8.52 -18.20 -11.01
N PRO A 146 -7.66 -19.23 -10.87
CA PRO A 146 -7.15 -20.00 -12.01
C PRO A 146 -8.27 -20.75 -12.77
N ASN A 147 -9.37 -21.05 -12.09
CA ASN A 147 -10.52 -21.75 -12.66
C ASN A 147 -11.57 -20.80 -13.27
N LYS A 148 -11.33 -19.49 -13.25
CA LYS A 148 -12.23 -18.45 -13.81
C LYS A 148 -13.65 -18.52 -13.24
N THR A 149 -13.75 -18.75 -11.95
CA THR A 149 -15.04 -18.81 -11.22
C THR A 149 -15.61 -17.42 -10.90
N GLY A 150 -14.81 -16.37 -11.02
CA GLY A 150 -15.12 -15.02 -10.57
C GLY A 150 -14.87 -14.82 -9.06
N LEU A 151 -14.37 -15.83 -8.36
CA LEU A 151 -14.08 -15.78 -6.93
C LEU A 151 -12.56 -15.86 -6.70
N VAL A 152 -12.03 -14.86 -6.02
CA VAL A 152 -10.62 -14.78 -5.66
C VAL A 152 -10.34 -15.60 -4.41
N SER A 153 -9.37 -16.52 -4.48
CA SER A 153 -8.96 -17.36 -3.37
C SER A 153 -7.97 -16.64 -2.44
N ILE A 154 -8.10 -16.88 -1.15
CA ILE A 154 -7.14 -16.50 -0.11
C ILE A 154 -6.27 -17.72 0.19
N LEU A 155 -4.94 -17.59 0.16
CA LEU A 155 -3.99 -18.67 0.46
C LEU A 155 -3.42 -18.56 1.87
N HIS A 156 -3.43 -17.37 2.46
CA HIS A 156 -2.99 -17.13 3.84
C HIS A 156 -4.04 -16.26 4.56
N PRO A 157 -4.36 -16.52 5.84
CA PRO A 157 -5.37 -15.73 6.57
C PRO A 157 -5.16 -14.23 6.51
N TRP A 158 -3.92 -13.76 6.59
CA TRP A 158 -3.58 -12.32 6.54
C TRP A 158 -3.87 -11.66 5.18
N GLU A 159 -4.05 -12.42 4.10
CA GLU A 159 -4.44 -11.84 2.81
C GLU A 159 -5.88 -11.27 2.84
N SER A 160 -6.69 -11.65 3.83
CA SER A 160 -8.02 -11.08 4.05
C SER A 160 -8.00 -9.69 4.69
N GLY A 161 -6.85 -9.27 5.25
CA GLY A 161 -6.75 -8.11 6.13
C GLY A 161 -7.28 -8.36 7.54
N TYR A 162 -7.69 -9.58 7.85
CA TYR A 162 -8.16 -9.98 9.16
C TYR A 162 -7.00 -10.63 9.94
N ASP A 163 -6.49 -9.92 10.91
CA ASP A 163 -5.32 -10.31 11.71
C ASP A 163 -5.74 -11.02 13.02
N ASN A 164 -6.41 -12.14 12.94
CA ASN A 164 -6.96 -12.97 14.04
C ASN A 164 -8.38 -12.67 14.44
#